data_8b7b771281680414422290ca0ccf3296
#
_entry.id   8b7b771281680414422290ca0ccf3296
#
_cell.length_a   1.000
_cell.length_b   1.000
_cell.length_c   1.000
_cell.angle_alpha   90.00
_cell.angle_beta   90.00
_cell.angle_gamma   90.00
#
_symmetry.space_group_name_H-M   'P 1'
#
loop_
_entity.id
_entity.type
_entity.pdbx_description
1 polymer ?
#
loop_
_entity_poly.entity_id
_entity_poly.type
_entity_poly.pdbx_seq_one_letter_code
_entity_poly.pdbx_strand_id
1 'polypeptide(L)'
;MTAFKDLGLSPDIQQALDELGFQEPTPIQEQAIPELLGGHDVIGQAQTGTGKTAAFGLPLLQYIDPDNDEVQAIVLTPTRELCIQVTQALRTFAEHLPIEIVAVFGGAPIRSQQSQLRSGAHVVVATVGRMMDLMSRHSLVLTAARYVVLDEADEMLDLGFIEDVEKILRMCPSGRQTALFSATMPPPIQKLAEGYMYDPVTIKITPKQLTVDKISQAFVEVPAKEKAARLVELLKTEEPEQAIIFTRTKIGASKLERTLKDKGLDVKALHGDLSQGVRDGVMISFKDHRVRLLVATDIAARGLDVEHVTHVINYDVPNSSETYVHRIGRTGRVGRTGRAITFVTPDQRDEIARIERDVKTKIGEWETPEERLEHAPPPRRREREPAKVPSAVAEADEAEENGSKSVKLFVNRGERSGIEEEDLRWALREGAVLPPEAIHDVRVLHRFSFVEVDPDQAERTVEYLDGTKLKGKEIRLEIAKS
;
A
#
# COMPACT_ATOMS: atom_id res chain seq x y z
N MET A 1 -12.21 27.01 -1.83
CA MET A 1 -11.71 25.63 -1.70
C MET A 1 -12.91 24.74 -1.88
N THR A 2 -12.82 23.77 -2.75
CA THR A 2 -13.89 22.80 -3.03
C THR A 2 -13.96 21.83 -1.85
N ALA A 3 -15.15 21.57 -1.31
CA ALA A 3 -15.32 20.56 -0.26
C ALA A 3 -15.89 19.27 -0.89
N PHE A 4 -15.71 18.11 -0.23
CA PHE A 4 -16.27 16.84 -0.72
C PHE A 4 -17.77 16.88 -0.99
N LYS A 5 -18.53 17.64 -0.17
CA LYS A 5 -19.97 17.87 -0.36
C LYS A 5 -20.34 18.54 -1.69
N ASP A 6 -19.38 19.23 -2.33
CA ASP A 6 -19.60 19.94 -3.58
C ASP A 6 -19.30 19.03 -4.81
N LEU A 7 -18.79 17.81 -4.59
CA LEU A 7 -18.39 16.86 -5.64
C LEU A 7 -19.52 15.95 -6.15
N GLY A 8 -20.75 16.07 -5.60
CA GLY A 8 -21.90 15.29 -6.07
C GLY A 8 -21.97 13.84 -5.55
N LEU A 9 -21.26 13.55 -4.46
CA LEU A 9 -21.29 12.23 -3.81
C LEU A 9 -22.62 12.04 -3.04
N SER A 10 -23.05 10.78 -2.92
CA SER A 10 -24.27 10.41 -2.17
C SER A 10 -24.15 10.73 -0.68
N PRO A 11 -25.29 10.91 0.03
CA PRO A 11 -25.26 11.18 1.48
C PRO A 11 -24.52 10.09 2.27
N ASP A 12 -24.71 8.82 1.94
CA ASP A 12 -24.08 7.70 2.64
C ASP A 12 -22.55 7.71 2.50
N ILE A 13 -22.06 8.01 1.29
CA ILE A 13 -20.60 8.18 1.05
C ILE A 13 -20.09 9.43 1.79
N GLN A 14 -20.83 10.53 1.78
CA GLN A 14 -20.43 11.74 2.51
C GLN A 14 -20.36 11.50 4.02
N GLN A 15 -21.29 10.73 4.57
CA GLN A 15 -21.28 10.37 5.98
C GLN A 15 -20.01 9.57 6.31
N ALA A 16 -19.65 8.57 5.53
CA ALA A 16 -18.42 7.80 5.71
C ALA A 16 -17.17 8.70 5.65
N LEU A 17 -17.12 9.66 4.73
CA LEU A 17 -16.01 10.62 4.63
C LEU A 17 -15.91 11.56 5.83
N ASP A 18 -17.04 12.02 6.37
CA ASP A 18 -17.07 12.88 7.55
C ASP A 18 -16.58 12.12 8.80
N GLU A 19 -16.99 10.86 8.98
CA GLU A 19 -16.53 9.96 10.05
C GLU A 19 -15.03 9.68 9.97
N LEU A 20 -14.48 9.58 8.74
CA LEU A 20 -13.06 9.42 8.48
C LEU A 20 -12.25 10.73 8.58
N GLY A 21 -12.92 11.87 8.81
CA GLY A 21 -12.26 13.17 8.93
C GLY A 21 -11.74 13.75 7.61
N PHE A 22 -12.29 13.34 6.47
CA PHE A 22 -11.98 13.91 5.17
C PHE A 22 -12.58 15.30 5.05
N GLN A 23 -11.75 16.34 5.00
CA GLN A 23 -12.21 17.74 4.95
C GLN A 23 -12.16 18.32 3.53
N GLU A 24 -11.00 18.28 2.91
CA GLU A 24 -10.75 18.87 1.60
C GLU A 24 -10.26 17.81 0.61
N PRO A 25 -10.81 17.78 -0.62
CA PRO A 25 -10.33 16.84 -1.65
C PRO A 25 -8.91 17.22 -2.09
N THR A 26 -8.11 16.21 -2.35
CA THR A 26 -6.81 16.40 -3.01
C THR A 26 -7.00 16.82 -4.48
N PRO A 27 -5.96 17.41 -5.14
CA PRO A 27 -6.10 17.86 -6.53
C PRO A 27 -6.51 16.77 -7.52
N ILE A 28 -6.14 15.49 -7.30
CA ILE A 28 -6.59 14.38 -8.15
C ILE A 28 -8.06 14.04 -7.89
N GLN A 29 -8.52 14.11 -6.64
CA GLN A 29 -9.90 13.86 -6.26
C GLN A 29 -10.82 14.96 -6.79
N GLU A 30 -10.44 16.22 -6.61
CA GLU A 30 -11.20 17.38 -7.08
C GLU A 30 -11.48 17.33 -8.58
N GLN A 31 -10.50 16.86 -9.39
CA GLN A 31 -10.63 16.79 -10.83
C GLN A 31 -11.25 15.46 -11.31
N ALA A 32 -10.88 14.31 -10.71
CA ALA A 32 -11.31 13.02 -11.23
C ALA A 32 -12.72 12.61 -10.78
N ILE A 33 -13.13 12.95 -9.57
CA ILE A 33 -14.44 12.53 -9.04
C ILE A 33 -15.59 13.04 -9.93
N PRO A 34 -15.67 14.34 -10.28
CA PRO A 34 -16.75 14.83 -11.13
C PRO A 34 -16.79 14.18 -12.53
N GLU A 35 -15.63 13.96 -13.14
CA GLU A 35 -15.55 13.32 -14.46
C GLU A 35 -16.01 11.87 -14.42
N LEU A 36 -15.59 11.13 -13.40
CA LEU A 36 -16.01 9.73 -13.21
C LEU A 36 -17.51 9.63 -12.86
N LEU A 37 -18.05 10.54 -12.07
CA LEU A 37 -19.50 10.61 -11.80
C LEU A 37 -20.30 11.00 -13.07
N GLY A 38 -19.67 11.79 -13.96
CA GLY A 38 -20.23 12.12 -15.28
C GLY A 38 -20.23 10.98 -16.29
N GLY A 39 -19.64 9.82 -15.94
CA GLY A 39 -19.55 8.64 -16.82
C GLY A 39 -18.42 8.70 -17.84
N HIS A 40 -17.48 9.63 -17.73
CA HIS A 40 -16.33 9.73 -18.62
C HIS A 40 -15.25 8.73 -18.25
N ASP A 41 -14.53 8.21 -19.23
CA ASP A 41 -13.28 7.52 -19.00
C ASP A 41 -12.22 8.51 -18.52
N VAL A 42 -11.39 8.12 -17.56
CA VAL A 42 -10.39 9.01 -16.95
C VAL A 42 -9.00 8.38 -16.95
N ILE A 43 -8.02 9.14 -17.42
CA ILE A 43 -6.59 8.85 -17.22
C ILE A 43 -6.08 9.77 -16.11
N GLY A 44 -5.82 9.23 -14.93
CA GLY A 44 -5.28 9.95 -13.79
C GLY A 44 -3.76 9.74 -13.67
N GLN A 45 -2.96 10.71 -14.11
CA GLN A 45 -1.52 10.66 -13.93
C GLN A 45 -1.12 11.34 -12.62
N ALA A 46 -0.87 10.54 -11.57
CA ALA A 46 -0.51 11.03 -10.24
C ALA A 46 0.33 10.01 -9.46
N GLN A 47 1.25 10.49 -8.61
CA GLN A 47 2.10 9.65 -7.77
C GLN A 47 1.29 8.91 -6.68
N THR A 48 1.90 7.88 -6.07
CA THR A 48 1.34 7.23 -4.88
C THR A 48 1.21 8.22 -3.72
N GLY A 49 0.18 8.04 -2.87
CA GLY A 49 -0.08 8.94 -1.73
C GLY A 49 -0.78 10.26 -2.08
N THR A 50 -1.23 10.45 -3.33
CA THR A 50 -2.01 11.64 -3.75
C THR A 50 -3.52 11.51 -3.53
N GLY A 51 -3.99 10.36 -3.01
CA GLY A 51 -5.42 10.09 -2.80
C GLY A 51 -6.13 9.46 -3.99
N LYS A 52 -5.42 8.78 -4.89
CA LYS A 52 -6.00 8.08 -6.07
C LYS A 52 -7.12 7.12 -5.70
N THR A 53 -6.95 6.35 -4.63
CA THR A 53 -7.95 5.34 -4.21
C THR A 53 -9.32 5.96 -3.96
N ALA A 54 -9.39 7.09 -3.27
CA ALA A 54 -10.66 7.81 -3.09
C ALA A 54 -11.13 8.45 -4.40
N ALA A 55 -10.20 8.93 -5.26
CA ALA A 55 -10.55 9.55 -6.53
C ALA A 55 -11.34 8.62 -7.46
N PHE A 56 -11.00 7.33 -7.52
CA PHE A 56 -11.77 6.36 -8.30
C PHE A 56 -12.80 5.57 -7.46
N GLY A 57 -12.50 5.34 -6.18
CA GLY A 57 -13.31 4.46 -5.34
C GLY A 57 -14.66 5.07 -4.97
N LEU A 58 -14.70 6.37 -4.66
CA LEU A 58 -15.96 7.04 -4.31
C LEU A 58 -16.97 7.04 -5.47
N PRO A 59 -16.59 7.43 -6.72
CA PRO A 59 -17.49 7.30 -7.87
C PRO A 59 -17.86 5.85 -8.19
N LEU A 60 -16.91 4.91 -8.06
CA LEU A 60 -17.16 3.49 -8.28
C LEU A 60 -18.25 2.99 -7.33
N LEU A 61 -18.17 3.29 -6.03
CA LEU A 61 -19.16 2.85 -5.04
C LEU A 61 -20.53 3.45 -5.30
N GLN A 62 -20.60 4.70 -5.75
CA GLN A 62 -21.88 5.35 -6.11
C GLN A 62 -22.52 4.76 -7.37
N TYR A 63 -21.73 4.15 -8.22
CA TYR A 63 -22.21 3.49 -9.44
C TYR A 63 -22.92 2.15 -9.16
N ILE A 64 -22.57 1.45 -8.07
CA ILE A 64 -23.04 0.09 -7.77
C ILE A 64 -24.53 0.09 -7.44
N ASP A 65 -25.25 -0.83 -8.06
CA ASP A 65 -26.62 -1.21 -7.71
C ASP A 65 -26.57 -2.36 -6.70
N PRO A 66 -26.88 -2.15 -5.42
CA PRO A 66 -26.81 -3.19 -4.40
C PRO A 66 -27.85 -4.29 -4.55
N ASP A 67 -28.89 -4.07 -5.33
CA ASP A 67 -29.94 -5.08 -5.62
C ASP A 67 -29.52 -6.08 -6.72
N ASN A 68 -28.37 -5.87 -7.35
CA ASN A 68 -27.83 -6.75 -8.39
C ASN A 68 -26.56 -7.47 -7.89
N ASP A 69 -26.67 -8.76 -7.54
CA ASP A 69 -25.61 -9.61 -6.99
C ASP A 69 -24.45 -9.94 -7.97
N GLU A 70 -24.49 -9.43 -9.21
CA GLU A 70 -23.42 -9.65 -10.18
C GLU A 70 -22.22 -8.74 -9.92
N VAL A 71 -21.04 -9.14 -10.40
CA VAL A 71 -19.83 -8.30 -10.36
C VAL A 71 -19.98 -7.13 -11.32
N GLN A 72 -20.24 -5.96 -10.79
CA GLN A 72 -20.51 -4.73 -11.53
C GLN A 72 -19.26 -3.87 -11.75
N ALA A 73 -18.28 -3.98 -10.84
CA ALA A 73 -17.02 -3.25 -10.95
C ALA A 73 -15.83 -4.14 -10.63
N ILE A 74 -14.71 -3.85 -11.31
CA ILE A 74 -13.41 -4.47 -11.01
C ILE A 74 -12.33 -3.41 -10.84
N VAL A 75 -11.42 -3.66 -9.91
CA VAL A 75 -10.20 -2.88 -9.73
C VAL A 75 -9.00 -3.80 -9.89
N LEU A 76 -8.20 -3.59 -10.92
CA LEU A 76 -6.95 -4.32 -11.15
C LEU A 76 -5.80 -3.63 -10.45
N THR A 77 -5.00 -4.40 -9.73
CA THR A 77 -3.81 -3.93 -9.00
C THR A 77 -2.60 -4.80 -9.34
N PRO A 78 -1.38 -4.26 -9.39
CA PRO A 78 -0.17 -5.03 -9.71
C PRO A 78 0.24 -6.00 -8.61
N THR A 79 -0.02 -5.66 -7.35
CA THR A 79 0.47 -6.40 -6.19
C THR A 79 -0.66 -6.80 -5.26
N ARG A 80 -0.43 -7.85 -4.47
CA ARG A 80 -1.34 -8.32 -3.44
C ARG A 80 -1.56 -7.25 -2.37
N GLU A 81 -0.48 -6.64 -1.93
CA GLU A 81 -0.47 -5.63 -0.88
C GLU A 81 -1.37 -4.45 -1.27
N LEU A 82 -1.25 -3.95 -2.51
CA LEU A 82 -2.12 -2.89 -3.02
C LEU A 82 -3.57 -3.37 -3.17
N CYS A 83 -3.80 -4.62 -3.60
CA CYS A 83 -5.13 -5.21 -3.66
C CYS A 83 -5.83 -5.17 -2.30
N ILE A 84 -5.14 -5.54 -1.23
CA ILE A 84 -5.66 -5.52 0.14
C ILE A 84 -5.94 -4.08 0.59
N GLN A 85 -5.00 -3.16 0.38
CA GLN A 85 -5.16 -1.74 0.73
C GLN A 85 -6.36 -1.10 0.05
N VAL A 86 -6.50 -1.30 -1.27
CA VAL A 86 -7.63 -0.78 -2.03
C VAL A 86 -8.93 -1.40 -1.54
N THR A 87 -8.94 -2.71 -1.27
CA THR A 87 -10.15 -3.38 -0.74
C THR A 87 -10.56 -2.80 0.62
N GLN A 88 -9.61 -2.62 1.53
CA GLN A 88 -9.87 -2.03 2.84
C GLN A 88 -10.41 -0.61 2.70
N ALA A 89 -9.76 0.23 1.89
CA ALA A 89 -10.21 1.60 1.66
C ALA A 89 -11.63 1.66 1.08
N LEU A 90 -11.94 0.83 0.07
CA LEU A 90 -13.27 0.78 -0.52
C LEU A 90 -14.32 0.30 0.50
N ARG A 91 -14.01 -0.67 1.34
CA ARG A 91 -14.91 -1.14 2.41
C ARG A 91 -15.20 -0.04 3.41
N THR A 92 -14.17 0.70 3.84
CA THR A 92 -14.33 1.84 4.75
C THR A 92 -15.16 2.95 4.12
N PHE A 93 -14.99 3.24 2.82
CA PHE A 93 -15.84 4.21 2.12
C PHE A 93 -17.28 3.72 1.92
N ALA A 94 -17.50 2.40 1.89
CA ALA A 94 -18.79 1.77 1.71
C ALA A 94 -19.49 1.39 3.02
N GLU A 95 -19.04 1.88 4.17
CA GLU A 95 -19.53 1.48 5.51
C GLU A 95 -21.06 1.59 5.64
N HIS A 96 -21.65 2.60 5.01
CA HIS A 96 -23.10 2.85 5.02
C HIS A 96 -23.82 2.35 3.76
N LEU A 97 -23.14 1.56 2.92
CA LEU A 97 -23.70 1.00 1.67
C LEU A 97 -23.77 -0.53 1.76
N PRO A 98 -24.87 -1.15 1.34
CA PRO A 98 -25.00 -2.61 1.32
C PRO A 98 -24.25 -3.20 0.09
N ILE A 99 -22.93 -2.98 0.01
CA ILE A 99 -22.08 -3.37 -1.12
C ILE A 99 -21.05 -4.40 -0.66
N GLU A 100 -21.06 -5.59 -1.30
CA GLU A 100 -20.03 -6.60 -1.09
C GLU A 100 -18.80 -6.38 -1.96
N ILE A 101 -17.63 -6.24 -1.30
CA ILE A 101 -16.33 -6.00 -1.93
C ILE A 101 -15.40 -7.16 -1.63
N VAL A 102 -15.00 -7.88 -2.66
CA VAL A 102 -14.17 -9.10 -2.54
C VAL A 102 -12.75 -8.84 -3.05
N ALA A 103 -11.76 -9.22 -2.23
CA ALA A 103 -10.35 -9.20 -2.61
C ALA A 103 -9.93 -10.52 -3.27
N VAL A 104 -9.26 -10.44 -4.43
CA VAL A 104 -8.84 -11.59 -5.23
C VAL A 104 -7.35 -11.49 -5.55
N PHE A 105 -6.51 -12.28 -4.84
CA PHE A 105 -5.05 -12.20 -4.99
C PHE A 105 -4.36 -13.56 -4.81
N GLY A 106 -3.14 -13.67 -5.34
CA GLY A 106 -2.31 -14.85 -5.20
C GLY A 106 -1.79 -15.07 -3.77
N GLY A 107 -1.45 -16.32 -3.43
CA GLY A 107 -0.94 -16.66 -2.10
C GLY A 107 -2.01 -16.99 -1.05
N ALA A 108 -3.26 -16.56 -1.24
CA ALA A 108 -4.41 -16.98 -0.43
C ALA A 108 -5.10 -18.24 -1.01
N PRO A 109 -5.83 -19.01 -0.18
CA PRO A 109 -6.56 -20.19 -0.64
C PRO A 109 -7.61 -19.83 -1.69
N ILE A 110 -7.52 -20.45 -2.89
CA ILE A 110 -8.44 -20.15 -3.98
C ILE A 110 -9.88 -20.51 -3.67
N ARG A 111 -10.11 -21.59 -2.90
CA ARG A 111 -11.45 -22.06 -2.52
C ARG A 111 -12.20 -21.04 -1.69
N SER A 112 -11.52 -20.33 -0.79
CA SER A 112 -12.11 -19.26 0.01
C SER A 112 -12.58 -18.12 -0.92
N GLN A 113 -11.73 -17.66 -1.84
CA GLN A 113 -12.11 -16.62 -2.79
C GLN A 113 -13.25 -17.04 -3.72
N GLN A 114 -13.30 -18.33 -4.13
CA GLN A 114 -14.42 -18.88 -4.89
C GLN A 114 -15.72 -18.92 -4.07
N SER A 115 -15.63 -19.15 -2.75
CA SER A 115 -16.81 -19.11 -1.87
C SER A 115 -17.35 -17.69 -1.78
N GLN A 116 -16.48 -16.72 -1.50
CA GLN A 116 -16.85 -15.30 -1.42
C GLN A 116 -17.51 -14.80 -2.70
N LEU A 117 -16.96 -15.11 -3.87
CA LEU A 117 -17.54 -14.74 -5.14
C LEU A 117 -18.93 -15.38 -5.37
N ARG A 118 -19.16 -16.58 -4.83
CA ARG A 118 -20.47 -17.26 -4.92
C ARG A 118 -21.51 -16.73 -3.94
N SER A 119 -21.08 -16.17 -2.81
CA SER A 119 -21.99 -15.53 -1.84
C SER A 119 -22.56 -14.20 -2.35
N GLY A 120 -22.06 -13.71 -3.49
CA GLY A 120 -22.38 -12.41 -4.07
C GLY A 120 -21.19 -11.44 -3.92
N ALA A 121 -20.87 -10.76 -5.00
CA ALA A 121 -19.81 -9.75 -5.00
C ALA A 121 -20.18 -8.66 -6.01
N HIS A 122 -20.34 -7.44 -5.53
CA HIS A 122 -20.61 -6.29 -6.39
C HIS A 122 -19.32 -5.71 -6.97
N VAL A 123 -18.26 -5.66 -6.16
CA VAL A 123 -16.95 -5.14 -6.54
C VAL A 123 -15.86 -6.18 -6.29
N VAL A 124 -15.01 -6.40 -7.28
CA VAL A 124 -13.85 -7.29 -7.16
C VAL A 124 -12.57 -6.47 -7.30
N VAL A 125 -11.75 -6.42 -6.24
CA VAL A 125 -10.39 -5.89 -6.29
C VAL A 125 -9.43 -7.04 -6.49
N ALA A 126 -8.62 -7.02 -7.54
CA ALA A 126 -7.86 -8.20 -7.92
C ALA A 126 -6.43 -7.93 -8.37
N THR A 127 -5.54 -8.88 -8.05
CA THR A 127 -4.29 -8.99 -8.80
C THR A 127 -4.52 -9.70 -10.12
N VAL A 128 -3.86 -9.23 -11.18
CA VAL A 128 -4.06 -9.70 -12.56
C VAL A 128 -3.99 -11.22 -12.68
N GLY A 129 -2.93 -11.85 -12.17
CA GLY A 129 -2.74 -13.31 -12.32
C GLY A 129 -3.83 -14.16 -11.63
N ARG A 130 -4.31 -13.75 -10.44
CA ARG A 130 -5.36 -14.49 -9.73
C ARG A 130 -6.74 -14.26 -10.38
N MET A 131 -7.00 -13.07 -10.89
CA MET A 131 -8.20 -12.82 -11.67
C MET A 131 -8.27 -13.74 -12.89
N MET A 132 -7.17 -13.84 -13.65
CA MET A 132 -7.06 -14.77 -14.79
C MET A 132 -7.31 -16.23 -14.39
N ASP A 133 -6.76 -16.70 -13.27
CA ASP A 133 -6.98 -18.06 -12.76
C ASP A 133 -8.47 -18.31 -12.41
N LEU A 134 -9.15 -17.37 -11.74
CA LEU A 134 -10.57 -17.50 -11.40
C LEU A 134 -11.47 -17.41 -12.62
N MET A 135 -11.16 -16.56 -13.60
CA MET A 135 -11.87 -16.49 -14.88
C MET A 135 -11.73 -17.80 -15.68
N SER A 136 -10.50 -18.35 -15.75
CA SER A 136 -10.25 -19.63 -16.44
C SER A 136 -11.00 -20.81 -15.82
N ARG A 137 -11.31 -20.73 -14.52
CA ARG A 137 -12.13 -21.71 -13.77
C ARG A 137 -13.62 -21.42 -13.80
N HIS A 138 -14.06 -20.43 -14.55
CA HIS A 138 -15.45 -19.95 -14.56
C HIS A 138 -16.01 -19.60 -13.17
N SER A 139 -15.13 -19.23 -12.23
CA SER A 139 -15.50 -18.83 -10.86
C SER A 139 -15.70 -17.32 -10.74
N LEU A 140 -15.28 -16.56 -11.74
CA LEU A 140 -15.49 -15.13 -11.88
C LEU A 140 -15.93 -14.82 -13.29
N VAL A 141 -17.08 -14.16 -13.43
CA VAL A 141 -17.69 -13.75 -14.67
C VAL A 141 -17.78 -12.24 -14.71
N LEU A 142 -17.41 -11.63 -15.83
CA LEU A 142 -17.28 -10.17 -15.96
C LEU A 142 -18.32 -9.54 -16.90
N THR A 143 -19.38 -10.27 -17.24
CA THR A 143 -20.42 -9.80 -18.19
C THR A 143 -21.19 -8.58 -17.71
N ALA A 144 -21.26 -8.34 -16.41
CA ALA A 144 -21.89 -7.17 -15.79
C ALA A 144 -20.87 -6.11 -15.34
N ALA A 145 -19.56 -6.35 -15.46
CA ALA A 145 -18.50 -5.46 -15.00
C ALA A 145 -18.38 -4.23 -15.92
N ARG A 146 -19.20 -3.23 -15.67
CA ARG A 146 -19.28 -2.00 -16.46
C ARG A 146 -18.44 -0.84 -15.90
N TYR A 147 -17.82 -1.02 -14.75
CA TYR A 147 -16.87 -0.07 -14.20
C TYR A 147 -15.51 -0.77 -13.97
N VAL A 148 -14.48 -0.29 -14.62
CA VAL A 148 -13.15 -0.92 -14.57
C VAL A 148 -12.10 0.09 -14.18
N VAL A 149 -11.32 -0.24 -13.15
CA VAL A 149 -10.18 0.55 -12.70
C VAL A 149 -8.89 -0.21 -12.92
N LEU A 150 -7.90 0.44 -13.52
CA LEU A 150 -6.51 0.00 -13.58
C LEU A 150 -5.69 0.90 -12.65
N ASP A 151 -5.29 0.40 -11.49
CA ASP A 151 -4.47 1.18 -10.54
C ASP A 151 -3.00 0.76 -10.63
N GLU A 152 -2.10 1.73 -10.66
CA GLU A 152 -0.67 1.55 -10.90
C GLU A 152 -0.38 0.77 -12.21
N ALA A 153 -0.95 1.25 -13.32
CA ALA A 153 -0.85 0.57 -14.62
C ALA A 153 0.60 0.45 -15.13
N ASP A 154 1.46 1.43 -14.84
CA ASP A 154 2.89 1.36 -15.15
C ASP A 154 3.60 0.23 -14.38
N GLU A 155 3.20 -0.04 -13.15
CA GLU A 155 3.73 -1.19 -12.42
C GLU A 155 3.24 -2.53 -12.99
N MET A 156 2.00 -2.60 -13.49
CA MET A 156 1.52 -3.79 -14.21
C MET A 156 2.35 -4.05 -15.49
N LEU A 157 2.79 -3.00 -16.17
CA LEU A 157 3.70 -3.10 -17.31
C LEU A 157 5.07 -3.65 -16.90
N ASP A 158 5.66 -3.11 -15.85
CA ASP A 158 6.97 -3.55 -15.35
C ASP A 158 6.96 -5.01 -14.89
N LEU A 159 5.83 -5.50 -14.41
CA LEU A 159 5.61 -6.90 -14.03
C LEU A 159 5.25 -7.80 -15.22
N GLY A 160 5.06 -7.24 -16.42
CA GLY A 160 4.75 -7.99 -17.64
C GLY A 160 3.29 -8.42 -17.77
N PHE A 161 2.35 -7.76 -17.08
CA PHE A 161 0.94 -8.13 -17.05
C PHE A 161 0.07 -7.47 -18.12
N ILE A 162 0.62 -6.65 -19.02
CA ILE A 162 -0.19 -5.87 -19.97
C ILE A 162 -1.05 -6.77 -20.87
N GLU A 163 -0.51 -7.86 -21.40
CA GLU A 163 -1.28 -8.79 -22.23
C GLU A 163 -2.44 -9.44 -21.45
N ASP A 164 -2.24 -9.73 -20.17
CA ASP A 164 -3.29 -10.32 -19.34
C ASP A 164 -4.34 -9.27 -18.95
N VAL A 165 -3.95 -8.02 -18.69
CA VAL A 165 -4.86 -6.87 -18.51
C VAL A 165 -5.73 -6.71 -19.75
N GLU A 166 -5.16 -6.76 -20.96
CA GLU A 166 -5.93 -6.69 -22.20
C GLU A 166 -6.95 -7.85 -22.33
N LYS A 167 -6.56 -9.08 -21.95
CA LYS A 167 -7.47 -10.23 -21.96
C LYS A 167 -8.66 -9.98 -21.01
N ILE A 168 -8.41 -9.46 -19.81
CA ILE A 168 -9.45 -9.12 -18.84
C ILE A 168 -10.38 -8.05 -19.42
N LEU A 169 -9.83 -6.97 -19.97
CA LEU A 169 -10.60 -5.88 -20.56
C LEU A 169 -11.50 -6.35 -21.71
N ARG A 170 -11.06 -7.32 -22.53
CA ARG A 170 -11.86 -7.92 -23.61
C ARG A 170 -13.04 -8.76 -23.09
N MET A 171 -12.97 -9.25 -21.85
CA MET A 171 -14.06 -10.03 -21.22
C MET A 171 -15.10 -9.15 -20.54
N CYS A 172 -14.78 -7.87 -20.30
CA CYS A 172 -15.73 -6.88 -19.80
C CYS A 172 -16.61 -6.33 -20.94
N PRO A 173 -17.80 -5.80 -20.64
CA PRO A 173 -18.67 -5.14 -21.62
C PRO A 173 -17.94 -4.03 -22.38
N SER A 174 -18.25 -3.88 -23.67
CA SER A 174 -17.64 -2.82 -24.51
C SER A 174 -18.08 -1.40 -24.11
N GLY A 175 -19.29 -1.26 -23.56
CA GLY A 175 -19.82 0.01 -23.06
C GLY A 175 -19.50 0.27 -21.58
N ARG A 176 -18.40 -0.25 -21.06
CA ARG A 176 -17.95 0.01 -19.70
C ARG A 176 -17.32 1.40 -19.59
N GLN A 177 -17.30 1.93 -18.40
CA GLN A 177 -16.47 3.07 -18.02
C GLN A 177 -15.11 2.55 -17.52
N THR A 178 -14.03 3.19 -17.97
CA THR A 178 -12.66 2.77 -17.58
C THR A 178 -11.91 3.93 -16.95
N ALA A 179 -11.32 3.70 -15.77
CA ALA A 179 -10.43 4.61 -15.07
C ALA A 179 -9.02 4.02 -15.03
N LEU A 180 -8.03 4.70 -15.59
CA LEU A 180 -6.63 4.30 -15.60
C LEU A 180 -5.83 5.27 -14.72
N PHE A 181 -5.24 4.74 -13.65
CA PHE A 181 -4.36 5.50 -12.77
C PHE A 181 -2.93 4.99 -12.88
N SER A 182 -1.99 5.92 -13.09
CA SER A 182 -0.58 5.60 -13.25
C SER A 182 0.29 6.77 -12.80
N ALA A 183 1.50 6.51 -12.33
CA ALA A 183 2.46 7.57 -12.07
C ALA A 183 3.12 8.05 -13.37
N THR A 184 3.34 7.13 -14.32
CA THR A 184 3.97 7.38 -15.61
C THR A 184 3.08 6.89 -16.76
N MET A 185 3.29 7.43 -17.96
CA MET A 185 2.54 7.07 -19.16
C MET A 185 3.51 6.64 -20.29
N PRO A 186 4.23 5.53 -20.13
CA PRO A 186 5.09 5.00 -21.19
C PRO A 186 4.27 4.53 -22.41
N PRO A 187 4.88 4.43 -23.61
CA PRO A 187 4.15 4.08 -24.83
C PRO A 187 3.25 2.83 -24.76
N PRO A 188 3.59 1.75 -24.06
CA PRO A 188 2.67 0.61 -23.92
C PRO A 188 1.40 0.94 -23.14
N ILE A 189 1.46 1.79 -22.10
CA ILE A 189 0.28 2.22 -21.33
C ILE A 189 -0.57 3.18 -22.16
N GLN A 190 0.06 4.08 -22.94
CA GLN A 190 -0.67 4.94 -23.87
C GLN A 190 -1.45 4.10 -24.89
N LYS A 191 -0.83 3.08 -25.48
CA LYS A 191 -1.49 2.15 -26.42
C LYS A 191 -2.64 1.39 -25.75
N LEU A 192 -2.47 0.97 -24.50
CA LEU A 192 -3.55 0.33 -23.73
C LEU A 192 -4.73 1.27 -23.58
N ALA A 193 -4.49 2.53 -23.20
CA ALA A 193 -5.53 3.55 -23.08
C ALA A 193 -6.22 3.80 -24.42
N GLU A 194 -5.47 4.03 -25.50
CA GLU A 194 -6.00 4.25 -26.86
C GLU A 194 -6.84 3.05 -27.37
N GLY A 195 -6.46 1.83 -26.98
CA GLY A 195 -7.16 0.62 -27.44
C GLY A 195 -8.41 0.24 -26.65
N TYR A 196 -8.52 0.68 -25.40
CA TYR A 196 -9.56 0.17 -24.48
C TYR A 196 -10.38 1.23 -23.76
N MET A 197 -10.07 2.52 -23.92
CA MET A 197 -10.80 3.64 -23.34
C MET A 197 -11.48 4.47 -24.45
N TYR A 198 -12.60 5.09 -24.10
CA TYR A 198 -13.36 5.92 -25.01
C TYR A 198 -13.24 7.40 -24.63
N ASP A 199 -12.60 8.21 -25.49
CA ASP A 199 -12.39 9.67 -25.32
C ASP A 199 -12.03 10.07 -23.88
N PRO A 200 -10.94 9.53 -23.32
CA PRO A 200 -10.65 9.67 -21.89
C PRO A 200 -10.23 11.11 -21.53
N VAL A 201 -10.78 11.61 -20.44
CA VAL A 201 -10.31 12.87 -19.83
C VAL A 201 -8.95 12.62 -19.15
N THR A 202 -7.91 13.29 -19.59
CA THR A 202 -6.57 13.16 -19.00
C THR A 202 -6.35 14.20 -17.91
N ILE A 203 -6.18 13.73 -16.68
CA ILE A 203 -5.89 14.54 -15.50
C ILE A 203 -4.43 14.28 -15.09
N LYS A 204 -3.63 15.34 -15.16
CA LYS A 204 -2.20 15.26 -14.83
C LYS A 204 -1.90 16.11 -13.61
N ILE A 205 -1.67 15.44 -12.49
CA ILE A 205 -1.20 16.10 -11.27
C ILE A 205 0.32 16.15 -11.30
N THR A 206 0.83 17.32 -11.68
CA THR A 206 2.26 17.56 -11.55
C THR A 206 2.59 17.62 -10.06
N PRO A 207 3.54 16.82 -9.56
CA PRO A 207 3.97 16.97 -8.18
C PRO A 207 4.33 18.44 -7.96
N LYS A 208 3.62 19.15 -7.08
CA LYS A 208 4.23 20.36 -6.52
C LYS A 208 5.55 19.86 -5.96
N GLN A 209 6.64 20.53 -6.22
CA GLN A 209 8.03 20.25 -5.78
C GLN A 209 8.15 19.83 -4.29
N LEU A 210 7.06 19.88 -3.56
CA LEU A 210 6.91 19.68 -2.13
C LEU A 210 7.34 18.29 -1.59
N THR A 211 7.31 17.23 -2.39
CA THR A 211 7.70 15.90 -1.90
C THR A 211 9.21 15.71 -1.99
N VAL A 212 9.84 16.21 -3.05
CA VAL A 212 11.29 16.13 -3.24
C VAL A 212 12.00 17.15 -2.35
N ASP A 213 11.43 18.35 -2.15
CA ASP A 213 11.98 19.41 -1.30
C ASP A 213 12.00 19.06 0.20
N LYS A 214 11.19 18.11 0.65
CA LYS A 214 11.18 17.62 2.04
C LYS A 214 12.09 16.42 2.26
N ILE A 215 12.66 15.86 1.19
CA ILE A 215 13.59 14.73 1.25
C ILE A 215 15.02 15.29 1.06
N SER A 216 15.81 15.21 2.11
CA SER A 216 17.23 15.52 2.01
C SER A 216 17.93 14.41 1.21
N GLN A 217 18.52 14.76 0.08
CA GLN A 217 19.10 13.80 -0.86
C GLN A 217 20.62 13.93 -0.89
N ALA A 218 21.31 12.79 -0.80
CA ALA A 218 22.77 12.74 -0.84
C ALA A 218 23.26 11.49 -1.59
N PHE A 219 24.50 11.53 -2.08
CA PHE A 219 25.17 10.37 -2.61
C PHE A 219 26.48 10.09 -1.86
N VAL A 220 26.90 8.82 -1.87
CA VAL A 220 28.17 8.35 -1.33
C VAL A 220 28.94 7.67 -2.46
N GLU A 221 30.07 8.26 -2.84
CA GLU A 221 30.96 7.62 -3.81
C GLU A 221 31.90 6.65 -3.10
N VAL A 222 31.90 5.40 -3.51
CA VAL A 222 32.65 4.33 -2.86
C VAL A 222 32.96 3.19 -3.83
N PRO A 223 34.17 2.60 -3.80
CA PRO A 223 34.47 1.41 -4.59
C PRO A 223 33.51 0.25 -4.28
N ALA A 224 33.16 -0.53 -5.29
CA ALA A 224 32.16 -1.61 -5.16
C ALA A 224 32.47 -2.60 -4.01
N LYS A 225 33.77 -2.87 -3.76
CA LYS A 225 34.22 -3.78 -2.70
C LYS A 225 34.00 -3.21 -1.28
N GLU A 226 33.91 -1.91 -1.16
CA GLU A 226 33.81 -1.20 0.13
C GLU A 226 32.37 -0.80 0.46
N LYS A 227 31.42 -0.90 -0.50
CA LYS A 227 30.01 -0.49 -0.32
C LYS A 227 29.37 -1.03 0.96
N ALA A 228 29.57 -2.32 1.27
CA ALA A 228 28.94 -2.93 2.44
C ALA A 228 29.54 -2.40 3.76
N ALA A 229 30.85 -2.18 3.81
CA ALA A 229 31.50 -1.62 4.99
C ALA A 229 31.07 -0.15 5.23
N ARG A 230 31.03 0.64 4.15
CA ARG A 230 30.58 2.03 4.19
C ARG A 230 29.09 2.15 4.56
N LEU A 231 28.25 1.20 4.11
CA LEU A 231 26.85 1.14 4.53
C LEU A 231 26.71 0.90 6.04
N VAL A 232 27.48 -0.02 6.59
CA VAL A 232 27.48 -0.27 8.06
C VAL A 232 27.87 0.98 8.85
N GLU A 233 28.90 1.70 8.40
CA GLU A 233 29.32 2.96 8.99
C GLU A 233 28.21 4.02 8.90
N LEU A 234 27.64 4.22 7.72
CA LEU A 234 26.54 5.15 7.49
C LEU A 234 25.33 4.85 8.39
N LEU A 235 24.91 3.58 8.49
CA LEU A 235 23.80 3.17 9.34
C LEU A 235 24.05 3.43 10.82
N LYS A 236 25.31 3.35 11.27
CA LYS A 236 25.70 3.69 12.65
C LYS A 236 25.73 5.19 12.88
N THR A 237 26.07 5.99 11.87
CA THR A 237 26.17 7.45 11.95
C THR A 237 24.80 8.12 11.82
N GLU A 238 23.96 7.66 10.88
CA GLU A 238 22.62 8.23 10.66
C GLU A 238 21.58 7.72 11.68
N GLU A 239 21.80 6.55 12.28
CA GLU A 239 20.91 5.90 13.26
C GLU A 239 19.43 5.94 12.87
N PRO A 240 19.05 5.44 11.67
CA PRO A 240 17.68 5.51 11.22
C PRO A 240 16.72 4.81 12.17
N GLU A 241 15.57 5.42 12.46
CA GLU A 241 14.47 4.71 13.17
C GLU A 241 14.01 3.53 12.34
N GLN A 242 13.71 3.76 11.05
CA GLN A 242 13.46 2.74 10.04
C GLN A 242 14.09 3.12 8.72
N ALA A 243 14.69 2.15 8.03
CA ALA A 243 15.24 2.36 6.69
C ALA A 243 14.90 1.23 5.72
N ILE A 244 14.65 1.60 4.46
CA ILE A 244 14.60 0.67 3.34
C ILE A 244 15.90 0.81 2.53
N ILE A 245 16.57 -0.32 2.31
CA ILE A 245 17.83 -0.42 1.56
C ILE A 245 17.55 -1.13 0.25
N PHE A 246 17.59 -0.41 -0.86
CA PHE A 246 17.29 -0.95 -2.18
C PHE A 246 18.50 -1.60 -2.84
N THR A 247 18.33 -2.83 -3.30
CA THR A 247 19.31 -3.59 -4.09
C THR A 247 18.71 -3.98 -5.43
N ARG A 248 19.56 -4.10 -6.45
CA ARG A 248 19.14 -4.43 -7.82
C ARG A 248 18.64 -5.86 -7.96
N THR A 249 19.19 -6.79 -7.19
CA THR A 249 18.91 -8.22 -7.37
C THR A 249 18.52 -8.91 -6.06
N LYS A 250 17.71 -9.97 -6.16
CA LYS A 250 17.32 -10.82 -5.04
C LYS A 250 18.53 -11.49 -4.34
N ILE A 251 19.54 -11.92 -5.12
CA ILE A 251 20.78 -12.50 -4.58
C ILE A 251 21.56 -11.42 -3.81
N GLY A 252 21.61 -10.17 -4.34
CA GLY A 252 22.19 -9.02 -3.68
C GLY A 252 21.51 -8.72 -2.36
N ALA A 253 20.17 -8.76 -2.32
CA ALA A 253 19.38 -8.54 -1.12
C ALA A 253 19.72 -9.56 -0.01
N SER A 254 19.68 -10.86 -0.32
CA SER A 254 20.02 -11.93 0.64
C SER A 254 21.46 -11.86 1.12
N LYS A 255 22.40 -11.54 0.22
CA LYS A 255 23.82 -11.39 0.59
C LYS A 255 24.03 -10.18 1.51
N LEU A 256 23.40 -9.06 1.20
CA LEU A 256 23.50 -7.85 2.00
C LEU A 256 22.86 -8.03 3.37
N GLU A 257 21.70 -8.64 3.46
CA GLU A 257 21.06 -9.01 4.73
C GLU A 257 22.02 -9.80 5.61
N ARG A 258 22.62 -10.87 5.08
CA ARG A 258 23.57 -11.70 5.82
C ARG A 258 24.77 -10.87 6.31
N THR A 259 25.35 -10.06 5.42
CA THR A 259 26.50 -9.21 5.78
C THR A 259 26.17 -8.23 6.90
N LEU A 260 24.98 -7.61 6.88
CA LEU A 260 24.53 -6.68 7.91
C LEU A 260 24.24 -7.40 9.24
N LYS A 261 23.65 -8.59 9.20
CA LYS A 261 23.44 -9.45 10.39
C LYS A 261 24.75 -9.86 11.04
N ASP A 262 25.74 -10.25 10.24
CA ASP A 262 27.08 -10.61 10.74
C ASP A 262 27.79 -9.41 11.43
N LYS A 263 27.33 -8.17 11.16
CA LYS A 263 27.76 -6.95 11.82
C LYS A 263 26.89 -6.52 12.99
N GLY A 264 25.95 -7.37 13.41
CA GLY A 264 25.07 -7.16 14.55
C GLY A 264 23.91 -6.18 14.32
N LEU A 265 23.54 -5.94 13.03
CA LEU A 265 22.39 -5.09 12.69
C LEU A 265 21.13 -5.93 12.58
N ASP A 266 20.01 -5.41 13.11
CA ASP A 266 18.69 -6.02 12.97
C ASP A 266 18.11 -5.66 11.60
N VAL A 267 18.11 -6.64 10.69
CA VAL A 267 17.76 -6.47 9.29
C VAL A 267 17.04 -7.70 8.74
N LYS A 268 16.10 -7.49 7.85
CA LYS A 268 15.43 -8.53 7.06
C LYS A 268 15.51 -8.21 5.58
N ALA A 269 15.58 -9.26 4.74
CA ALA A 269 15.47 -9.11 3.29
C ALA A 269 14.03 -9.35 2.82
N LEU A 270 13.64 -8.63 1.76
CA LEU A 270 12.36 -8.77 1.06
C LEU A 270 12.61 -8.88 -0.45
N HIS A 271 12.37 -10.05 -1.03
CA HIS A 271 12.56 -10.30 -2.47
C HIS A 271 11.68 -11.45 -2.97
N GLY A 272 11.59 -11.59 -4.31
CA GLY A 272 10.65 -12.50 -4.95
C GLY A 272 10.86 -14.00 -4.69
N ASP A 273 12.03 -14.44 -4.19
CA ASP A 273 12.28 -15.86 -3.89
C ASP A 273 11.77 -16.27 -2.50
N LEU A 274 11.33 -15.32 -1.67
CA LEU A 274 10.72 -15.64 -0.39
C LEU A 274 9.31 -16.20 -0.60
N SER A 275 8.95 -17.22 0.20
CA SER A 275 7.56 -17.67 0.22
C SER A 275 6.65 -16.54 0.73
N GLN A 276 5.39 -16.55 0.34
CA GLN A 276 4.46 -15.49 0.72
C GLN A 276 4.36 -15.32 2.24
N GLY A 277 4.25 -16.39 3.00
CA GLY A 277 4.20 -16.31 4.47
C GLY A 277 5.45 -15.69 5.10
N VAL A 278 6.64 -15.91 4.50
CA VAL A 278 7.88 -15.24 4.96
C VAL A 278 7.86 -13.76 4.63
N ARG A 279 7.39 -13.38 3.43
CA ARG A 279 7.25 -11.96 3.04
C ARG A 279 6.32 -11.22 3.98
N ASP A 280 5.16 -11.82 4.27
CA ASP A 280 4.16 -11.26 5.16
C ASP A 280 4.73 -11.09 6.59
N GLY A 281 5.43 -12.10 7.12
CA GLY A 281 6.10 -12.01 8.43
C GLY A 281 7.18 -10.93 8.48
N VAL A 282 7.95 -10.75 7.40
CA VAL A 282 8.93 -9.65 7.30
C VAL A 282 8.23 -8.29 7.32
N MET A 283 7.14 -8.15 6.57
CA MET A 283 6.40 -6.89 6.49
C MET A 283 5.73 -6.51 7.81
N ILE A 284 5.10 -7.47 8.48
CA ILE A 284 4.52 -7.26 9.81
C ILE A 284 5.63 -6.82 10.78
N SER A 285 6.74 -7.55 10.83
CA SER A 285 7.85 -7.22 11.73
C SER A 285 8.44 -5.84 11.46
N PHE A 286 8.44 -5.39 10.20
CA PHE A 286 8.90 -4.06 9.83
C PHE A 286 7.86 -2.97 10.18
N LYS A 287 6.59 -3.18 9.88
CA LYS A 287 5.51 -2.25 10.25
C LYS A 287 5.38 -2.06 11.77
N ASP A 288 5.55 -3.13 12.53
CA ASP A 288 5.50 -3.10 14.01
C ASP A 288 6.82 -2.61 14.65
N HIS A 289 7.74 -2.04 13.86
CA HIS A 289 9.05 -1.55 14.33
C HIS A 289 9.95 -2.59 15.03
N ARG A 290 9.61 -3.90 14.92
CA ARG A 290 10.43 -5.00 15.45
C ARG A 290 11.69 -5.23 14.64
N VAL A 291 11.70 -4.83 13.39
CA VAL A 291 12.84 -4.81 12.48
C VAL A 291 13.02 -3.38 11.96
N ARG A 292 14.22 -2.83 12.15
CA ARG A 292 14.51 -1.43 11.77
C ARG A 292 14.98 -1.28 10.32
N LEU A 293 15.64 -2.30 9.78
CA LEU A 293 16.28 -2.25 8.46
C LEU A 293 15.64 -3.30 7.52
N LEU A 294 15.14 -2.84 6.38
CA LEU A 294 14.60 -3.70 5.33
C LEU A 294 15.48 -3.62 4.08
N VAL A 295 16.08 -4.73 3.66
CA VAL A 295 16.77 -4.81 2.36
C VAL A 295 15.80 -5.34 1.33
N ALA A 296 15.49 -4.56 0.31
CA ALA A 296 14.47 -4.93 -0.67
C ALA A 296 14.93 -4.76 -2.12
N THR A 297 14.34 -5.56 -3.02
CA THR A 297 14.38 -5.28 -4.45
C THR A 297 13.20 -4.39 -4.84
N ASP A 298 13.29 -3.64 -5.96
CA ASP A 298 12.22 -2.75 -6.43
C ASP A 298 10.89 -3.49 -6.51
N ILE A 299 10.85 -4.65 -7.16
CA ILE A 299 9.63 -5.46 -7.33
C ILE A 299 9.01 -5.86 -5.99
N ALA A 300 9.84 -6.22 -5.01
CA ALA A 300 9.33 -6.65 -3.71
C ALA A 300 8.92 -5.49 -2.80
N ALA A 301 9.50 -4.30 -3.02
CA ALA A 301 9.18 -3.09 -2.28
C ALA A 301 8.00 -2.30 -2.87
N ARG A 302 7.53 -2.67 -4.06
CA ARG A 302 6.35 -2.07 -4.70
C ARG A 302 5.08 -2.48 -3.97
N GLY A 303 4.12 -1.58 -3.90
CA GLY A 303 2.88 -1.81 -3.16
C GLY A 303 3.05 -1.93 -1.64
N LEU A 304 4.27 -1.77 -1.11
CA LEU A 304 4.47 -1.72 0.33
C LEU A 304 3.86 -0.44 0.89
N ASP A 305 2.83 -0.63 1.70
CA ASP A 305 2.30 0.41 2.58
C ASP A 305 3.26 0.56 3.77
N VAL A 306 4.39 1.19 3.50
CA VAL A 306 5.36 1.59 4.51
C VAL A 306 5.43 3.10 4.46
N GLU A 307 4.61 3.73 5.28
CA GLU A 307 4.38 5.18 5.18
C GLU A 307 5.37 6.04 5.98
N HIS A 308 6.24 5.44 6.78
CA HIS A 308 6.99 6.22 7.78
C HIS A 308 8.47 5.89 7.90
N VAL A 309 9.11 5.41 6.83
CA VAL A 309 10.57 5.23 6.92
C VAL A 309 11.27 6.58 6.98
N THR A 310 12.20 6.70 7.90
CA THR A 310 13.02 7.91 8.03
C THR A 310 14.09 8.00 6.94
N HIS A 311 14.56 6.83 6.48
CA HIS A 311 15.64 6.76 5.50
C HIS A 311 15.32 5.81 4.34
N VAL A 312 15.68 6.24 3.14
CA VAL A 312 15.79 5.39 1.94
C VAL A 312 17.25 5.35 1.51
N ILE A 313 17.79 4.15 1.38
CA ILE A 313 19.17 3.96 0.95
C ILE A 313 19.18 3.18 -0.36
N ASN A 314 19.58 3.81 -1.46
CA ASN A 314 19.84 3.14 -2.72
C ASN A 314 21.23 2.52 -2.67
N TYR A 315 21.35 1.28 -2.19
CA TYR A 315 22.61 0.54 -2.20
C TYR A 315 23.11 0.29 -3.62
N ASP A 316 22.18 0.06 -4.56
CA ASP A 316 22.43 0.05 -6.00
C ASP A 316 21.67 1.21 -6.66
N VAL A 317 22.35 1.96 -7.53
CA VAL A 317 21.76 3.03 -8.32
C VAL A 317 20.56 2.49 -9.11
N PRO A 318 19.40 3.14 -9.09
CA PRO A 318 18.23 2.72 -9.87
C PRO A 318 18.47 2.89 -11.37
N ASN A 319 17.84 2.03 -12.17
CA ASN A 319 18.01 2.02 -13.63
C ASN A 319 17.36 3.23 -14.32
N SER A 320 16.38 3.87 -13.70
CA SER A 320 15.69 5.05 -14.23
C SER A 320 15.45 6.10 -13.15
N SER A 321 15.26 7.34 -13.58
CA SER A 321 14.93 8.46 -12.69
C SER A 321 13.55 8.29 -12.05
N GLU A 322 12.61 7.64 -12.74
CA GLU A 322 11.29 7.27 -12.20
C GLU A 322 11.44 6.28 -11.03
N THR A 323 12.24 5.22 -11.21
CA THR A 323 12.53 4.27 -10.12
C THR A 323 13.17 4.98 -8.93
N TYR A 324 14.05 5.95 -9.18
CA TYR A 324 14.63 6.77 -8.12
C TYR A 324 13.55 7.49 -7.31
N VAL A 325 12.66 8.20 -8.00
CA VAL A 325 11.55 8.94 -7.36
C VAL A 325 10.62 8.00 -6.58
N HIS A 326 10.27 6.84 -7.14
CA HIS A 326 9.44 5.84 -6.48
C HIS A 326 10.11 5.28 -5.20
N ARG A 327 11.44 5.08 -5.22
CA ARG A 327 12.18 4.63 -4.03
C ARG A 327 12.20 5.70 -2.95
N ILE A 328 12.64 6.92 -3.28
CA ILE A 328 12.76 7.99 -2.29
C ILE A 328 11.40 8.45 -1.76
N GLY A 329 10.34 8.31 -2.55
CA GLY A 329 8.96 8.56 -2.14
C GLY A 329 8.43 7.61 -1.04
N ARG A 330 9.23 6.65 -0.55
CA ARG A 330 8.91 5.86 0.66
C ARG A 330 9.22 6.63 1.95
N THR A 331 9.90 7.77 1.86
CA THR A 331 10.15 8.68 2.98
C THR A 331 9.59 10.08 2.69
N GLY A 332 9.61 10.96 3.66
CA GLY A 332 9.17 12.36 3.49
C GLY A 332 7.67 12.57 3.32
N ARG A 333 6.82 11.62 3.73
CA ARG A 333 5.35 11.69 3.60
C ARG A 333 4.70 12.40 4.80
N VAL A 334 3.46 12.86 4.58
CA VAL A 334 2.58 13.45 5.63
C VAL A 334 3.26 14.55 6.45
N GLY A 335 3.96 15.46 5.78
CA GLY A 335 4.55 16.64 6.44
C GLY A 335 5.87 16.39 7.18
N ARG A 336 6.38 15.15 7.24
CA ARG A 336 7.66 14.79 7.84
C ARG A 336 8.82 14.99 6.86
N THR A 337 10.02 15.21 7.37
CA THR A 337 11.26 15.24 6.58
C THR A 337 11.79 13.83 6.40
N GLY A 338 12.35 13.52 5.23
CA GLY A 338 12.96 12.25 4.91
C GLY A 338 14.42 12.38 4.48
N ARG A 339 15.16 11.27 4.54
CA ARG A 339 16.54 11.18 4.07
C ARG A 339 16.68 10.13 2.98
N ALA A 340 17.26 10.49 1.83
CA ALA A 340 17.59 9.58 0.75
C ALA A 340 19.08 9.60 0.48
N ILE A 341 19.74 8.42 0.50
CA ILE A 341 21.19 8.32 0.30
C ILE A 341 21.47 7.28 -0.79
N THR A 342 22.23 7.64 -1.81
CA THR A 342 22.52 6.79 -2.96
C THR A 342 23.99 6.43 -3.02
N PHE A 343 24.31 5.15 -2.98
CA PHE A 343 25.67 4.63 -3.14
C PHE A 343 26.00 4.54 -4.64
N VAL A 344 27.08 5.19 -5.03
CA VAL A 344 27.61 5.15 -6.40
C VAL A 344 29.05 4.66 -6.42
N THR A 345 29.41 3.94 -7.46
CA THR A 345 30.82 3.66 -7.76
C THR A 345 31.36 4.77 -8.66
N PRO A 346 32.70 4.97 -8.74
CA PRO A 346 33.28 6.01 -9.56
C PRO A 346 32.83 5.99 -11.03
N ASP A 347 32.56 4.80 -11.57
CA ASP A 347 32.04 4.59 -12.92
C ASP A 347 30.54 4.90 -13.08
N GLN A 348 29.82 5.08 -11.97
CA GLN A 348 28.36 5.40 -11.95
C GLN A 348 28.07 6.86 -11.62
N ARG A 349 29.06 7.72 -11.52
CA ARG A 349 28.84 9.14 -11.17
C ARG A 349 27.93 9.88 -12.16
N ASP A 350 27.99 9.53 -13.43
CA ASP A 350 27.14 10.11 -14.48
C ASP A 350 25.66 9.78 -14.28
N GLU A 351 25.34 8.68 -13.58
CA GLU A 351 23.97 8.32 -13.25
C GLU A 351 23.32 9.32 -12.27
N ILE A 352 24.09 9.82 -11.31
CA ILE A 352 23.61 10.88 -10.41
C ILE A 352 23.32 12.15 -11.20
N ALA A 353 24.22 12.56 -12.11
CA ALA A 353 24.00 13.73 -12.95
C ALA A 353 22.78 13.58 -13.89
N ARG A 354 22.49 12.34 -14.33
CA ARG A 354 21.26 12.03 -15.07
C ARG A 354 20.03 12.21 -14.19
N ILE A 355 20.02 11.62 -13.00
CA ILE A 355 18.90 11.71 -12.05
C ILE A 355 18.64 13.18 -11.68
N GLU A 356 19.68 13.96 -11.38
CA GLU A 356 19.55 15.40 -11.06
C GLU A 356 18.86 16.20 -12.18
N ARG A 357 19.23 15.92 -13.44
CA ARG A 357 18.61 16.60 -14.61
C ARG A 357 17.14 16.24 -14.76
N ASP A 358 16.82 14.94 -14.62
CA ASP A 358 15.47 14.43 -14.88
C ASP A 358 14.50 14.83 -13.74
N VAL A 359 14.97 14.76 -12.49
CA VAL A 359 14.18 15.08 -11.29
C VAL A 359 14.23 16.58 -10.95
N LYS A 360 15.10 17.35 -11.62
CA LYS A 360 15.32 18.79 -11.40
C LYS A 360 15.66 19.12 -9.93
N THR A 361 16.47 18.30 -9.31
CA THR A 361 16.93 18.47 -7.93
C THR A 361 18.45 18.28 -7.86
N LYS A 362 19.07 18.84 -6.84
CA LYS A 362 20.50 18.59 -6.57
C LYS A 362 20.66 17.52 -5.53
N ILE A 363 21.58 16.59 -5.78
CA ILE A 363 21.95 15.50 -4.87
C ILE A 363 23.40 15.80 -4.41
N GLY A 364 23.56 16.29 -3.19
CA GLY A 364 24.87 16.63 -2.63
C GLY A 364 25.70 15.41 -2.25
N GLU A 365 26.97 15.59 -1.95
CA GLU A 365 27.75 14.55 -1.27
C GLU A 365 27.20 14.32 0.12
N TRP A 366 27.30 13.05 0.60
CA TRP A 366 26.85 12.71 1.93
C TRP A 366 27.77 13.32 2.99
N GLU A 367 27.16 14.05 3.89
CA GLU A 367 27.78 14.63 5.06
C GLU A 367 27.25 13.94 6.33
N THR A 368 28.09 13.80 7.34
CA THR A 368 27.65 13.32 8.65
C THR A 368 26.62 14.27 9.26
N PRO A 369 25.79 13.81 10.22
CA PRO A 369 24.85 14.68 10.92
C PRO A 369 25.52 15.91 11.56
N GLU A 370 26.75 15.76 12.06
CA GLU A 370 27.52 16.82 12.66
C GLU A 370 27.95 17.86 11.62
N GLU A 371 28.54 17.44 10.50
CA GLU A 371 28.93 18.33 9.39
C GLU A 371 27.71 19.09 8.81
N ARG A 372 26.57 18.45 8.72
CA ARG A 372 25.33 19.10 8.29
C ARG A 372 24.86 20.21 9.23
N LEU A 373 25.03 20.04 10.54
CA LEU A 373 24.69 21.08 11.53
C LEU A 373 25.60 22.27 11.40
N GLU A 374 26.87 22.06 11.09
CA GLU A 374 27.86 23.14 10.88
C GLU A 374 27.56 23.94 9.59
N HIS A 375 27.09 23.27 8.53
CA HIS A 375 26.75 23.89 7.25
C HIS A 375 25.31 24.40 7.17
N ALA A 376 24.46 24.16 8.17
CA ALA A 376 23.08 24.62 8.19
C ALA A 376 23.02 26.15 8.20
N PRO A 377 22.28 26.81 7.29
CA PRO A 377 22.08 28.25 7.36
C PRO A 377 21.43 28.59 8.71
N PRO A 378 21.83 29.72 9.33
CA PRO A 378 21.29 30.13 10.62
C PRO A 378 19.77 30.23 10.52
N PRO A 379 19.02 29.77 11.56
CA PRO A 379 17.58 29.76 11.51
C PRO A 379 17.06 31.18 11.20
N ARG A 380 16.31 31.31 10.10
CA ARG A 380 15.63 32.56 9.79
C ARG A 380 14.76 32.91 11.00
N ARG A 381 15.08 34.03 11.64
CA ARG A 381 14.33 34.60 12.76
C ARG A 381 12.90 34.80 12.30
N ARG A 382 12.01 33.86 12.63
CA ARG A 382 10.57 34.09 12.47
C ARG A 382 10.21 35.18 13.45
N GLU A 383 9.70 36.30 12.94
CA GLU A 383 9.04 37.30 13.77
C GLU A 383 7.94 36.58 14.56
N ARG A 384 8.07 36.65 15.87
CA ARG A 384 7.09 36.06 16.77
C ARG A 384 5.81 36.89 16.67
N GLU A 385 4.78 36.34 16.01
CA GLU A 385 3.43 36.72 16.36
C GLU A 385 3.16 36.33 17.82
N PRO A 386 2.48 37.19 18.61
CA PRO A 386 2.28 36.94 20.03
C PRO A 386 1.37 35.72 20.20
N ALA A 387 1.92 34.66 20.78
CA ALA A 387 1.22 33.45 21.12
C ALA A 387 0.12 33.79 22.13
N LYS A 388 -1.13 33.51 21.76
CA LYS A 388 -2.22 33.36 22.73
C LYS A 388 -1.92 32.11 23.56
N VAL A 389 -1.67 32.32 24.82
CA VAL A 389 -1.48 31.29 25.84
C VAL A 389 -2.81 30.58 26.06
N PRO A 390 -2.93 29.28 25.85
CA PRO A 390 -4.01 28.50 26.45
C PRO A 390 -3.56 28.15 27.88
N SER A 391 -4.34 28.55 28.86
CA SER A 391 -4.17 28.18 30.25
C SER A 391 -4.21 26.65 30.41
N ALA A 392 -3.17 26.13 31.05
CA ALA A 392 -3.16 24.78 31.54
C ALA A 392 -4.21 24.63 32.64
N VAL A 393 -5.09 23.69 32.50
CA VAL A 393 -5.75 23.02 33.61
C VAL A 393 -5.37 21.56 33.50
N ALA A 394 -4.61 21.14 34.48
CA ALA A 394 -4.37 19.74 34.79
C ALA A 394 -5.68 19.17 35.32
N GLU A 395 -6.11 18.05 34.83
CA GLU A 395 -6.87 17.11 35.65
C GLU A 395 -6.63 15.68 35.18
N ALA A 396 -6.47 14.89 36.19
CA ALA A 396 -6.08 13.53 36.29
C ALA A 396 -7.14 12.55 35.78
N ASP A 397 -6.64 11.37 35.43
CA ASP A 397 -7.24 10.04 35.55
C ASP A 397 -8.78 9.98 35.69
N GLU A 398 -9.41 9.56 34.61
CA GLU A 398 -10.51 8.59 34.70
C GLU A 398 -10.45 7.68 33.48
N ALA A 399 -10.06 6.43 33.74
CA ALA A 399 -10.22 5.33 32.82
C ALA A 399 -11.72 5.07 32.67
N GLU A 400 -12.34 5.61 31.64
CA GLU A 400 -13.65 5.13 31.22
C GLU A 400 -13.47 3.87 30.40
N GLU A 401 -13.92 2.75 30.97
CA GLU A 401 -14.33 1.54 30.28
C GLU A 401 -15.36 1.88 29.20
N ASN A 402 -14.91 2.20 28.01
CA ASN A 402 -15.73 2.10 26.81
C ASN A 402 -15.73 0.64 26.38
N GLY A 403 -16.71 -0.11 26.87
CA GLY A 403 -17.02 -1.45 26.41
C GLY A 403 -17.47 -1.45 24.96
N SER A 404 -16.55 -1.43 24.00
CA SER A 404 -16.86 -1.85 22.65
C SER A 404 -17.21 -3.33 22.74
N LYS A 405 -18.43 -3.71 22.31
CA LYS A 405 -18.89 -5.09 22.31
C LYS A 405 -18.07 -5.85 21.27
N SER A 406 -16.93 -6.43 21.66
CA SER A 406 -16.18 -7.36 20.81
C SER A 406 -16.86 -8.74 20.80
N VAL A 407 -16.75 -9.44 19.66
CA VAL A 407 -17.17 -10.84 19.53
C VAL A 407 -15.93 -11.74 19.59
N LYS A 408 -15.99 -12.74 20.45
CA LYS A 408 -14.90 -13.70 20.61
C LYS A 408 -15.06 -14.86 19.64
N LEU A 409 -14.03 -15.14 18.86
CA LEU A 409 -13.92 -16.27 17.96
C LEU A 409 -13.00 -17.33 18.56
N PHE A 410 -13.39 -18.58 18.48
CA PHE A 410 -12.57 -19.73 18.83
C PHE A 410 -11.83 -20.25 17.60
N VAL A 411 -10.53 -20.55 17.75
CA VAL A 411 -9.69 -21.17 16.72
C VAL A 411 -9.16 -22.51 17.25
N ASN A 412 -9.41 -23.58 16.55
CA ASN A 412 -9.07 -24.95 16.97
C ASN A 412 -7.56 -25.28 16.98
N ARG A 413 -6.68 -24.29 16.89
CA ARG A 413 -5.21 -24.43 16.87
C ARG A 413 -4.55 -23.43 17.81
N GLY A 414 -3.38 -23.80 18.35
CA GLY A 414 -2.59 -22.98 19.24
C GLY A 414 -1.09 -23.31 19.13
N GLU A 415 -0.31 -22.95 20.14
CA GLU A 415 1.16 -23.11 20.19
C GLU A 415 1.67 -24.49 19.81
N ARG A 416 1.01 -25.55 20.28
CA ARG A 416 1.35 -26.95 19.92
C ARG A 416 1.30 -27.22 18.43
N SER A 417 0.58 -26.40 17.69
CA SER A 417 0.48 -26.45 16.24
C SER A 417 1.51 -25.55 15.55
N GLY A 418 2.39 -24.88 16.31
CA GLY A 418 3.36 -23.93 15.81
C GLY A 418 2.72 -22.62 15.34
N ILE A 419 1.50 -22.32 15.83
CA ILE A 419 0.78 -21.08 15.56
C ILE A 419 1.13 -20.10 16.68
N GLU A 420 1.51 -18.90 16.28
CA GLU A 420 1.81 -17.76 17.14
C GLU A 420 0.72 -16.70 16.97
N GLU A 421 0.65 -15.74 17.87
CA GLU A 421 -0.30 -14.61 17.80
C GLU A 421 -0.26 -13.90 16.45
N GLU A 422 0.94 -13.70 15.94
CA GLU A 422 1.19 -13.02 14.67
C GLU A 422 0.61 -13.75 13.47
N ASP A 423 0.62 -15.07 13.50
CA ASP A 423 0.03 -15.88 12.43
C ASP A 423 -1.48 -15.69 12.35
N LEU A 424 -2.14 -15.59 13.51
CA LEU A 424 -3.58 -15.33 13.59
C LEU A 424 -3.90 -13.90 13.22
N ARG A 425 -3.17 -12.91 13.71
CA ARG A 425 -3.32 -11.50 13.27
C ARG A 425 -3.13 -11.36 11.77
N TRP A 426 -2.15 -12.06 11.22
CA TRP A 426 -1.93 -12.12 9.78
C TRP A 426 -3.14 -12.75 9.05
N ALA A 427 -3.63 -13.90 9.52
CA ALA A 427 -4.78 -14.57 8.89
C ALA A 427 -6.04 -13.68 8.90
N LEU A 428 -6.27 -12.93 9.97
CA LEU A 428 -7.38 -12.00 10.09
C LEU A 428 -7.24 -10.83 9.13
N ARG A 429 -6.06 -10.21 9.08
CA ARG A 429 -5.82 -9.04 8.21
C ARG A 429 -5.77 -9.41 6.74
N GLU A 430 -5.13 -10.51 6.40
CA GLU A 430 -4.85 -10.88 5.02
C GLU A 430 -5.84 -11.94 4.47
N GLY A 431 -6.31 -12.82 5.33
CA GLY A 431 -7.25 -13.89 4.95
C GLY A 431 -8.70 -13.42 4.98
N ALA A 432 -9.10 -12.73 6.04
CA ALA A 432 -10.42 -12.12 6.18
C ALA A 432 -10.45 -10.65 5.76
N VAL A 433 -9.29 -10.06 5.45
CA VAL A 433 -9.13 -8.65 5.04
C VAL A 433 -9.73 -7.69 6.08
N LEU A 434 -9.43 -7.95 7.37
CA LEU A 434 -9.87 -7.09 8.46
C LEU A 434 -8.91 -5.90 8.62
N PRO A 435 -9.42 -4.70 8.91
CA PRO A 435 -8.59 -3.59 9.32
C PRO A 435 -7.98 -3.86 10.70
N PRO A 436 -6.78 -3.34 11.00
CA PRO A 436 -6.09 -3.62 12.28
C PRO A 436 -6.90 -3.25 13.51
N GLU A 437 -7.68 -2.16 13.45
CA GLU A 437 -8.54 -1.66 14.51
C GLU A 437 -9.72 -2.57 14.83
N ALA A 438 -10.19 -3.38 13.88
CA ALA A 438 -11.24 -4.37 14.09
C ALA A 438 -10.76 -5.64 14.81
N ILE A 439 -9.45 -5.75 15.12
CA ILE A 439 -8.85 -6.89 15.82
C ILE A 439 -8.45 -6.42 17.22
N HIS A 440 -9.30 -6.66 18.22
CA HIS A 440 -9.10 -6.16 19.57
C HIS A 440 -8.10 -6.98 20.39
N ASP A 441 -8.23 -8.31 20.38
CA ASP A 441 -7.34 -9.19 21.14
C ASP A 441 -7.09 -10.51 20.39
N VAL A 442 -5.89 -11.05 20.55
CA VAL A 442 -5.52 -12.38 20.02
C VAL A 442 -4.75 -13.12 21.10
N ARG A 443 -5.32 -14.21 21.60
CA ARG A 443 -4.70 -15.05 22.62
C ARG A 443 -4.45 -16.44 22.10
N VAL A 444 -3.19 -16.81 21.96
CA VAL A 444 -2.77 -18.14 21.57
C VAL A 444 -2.53 -18.95 22.83
N LEU A 445 -3.28 -20.03 22.98
CA LEU A 445 -3.13 -21.00 24.07
C LEU A 445 -2.47 -22.27 23.52
N HIS A 446 -2.09 -23.16 24.41
CA HIS A 446 -1.33 -24.36 24.05
C HIS A 446 -1.99 -25.22 22.96
N ARG A 447 -3.33 -25.38 22.97
CA ARG A 447 -4.06 -26.27 22.04
C ARG A 447 -5.02 -25.55 21.09
N PHE A 448 -5.46 -24.37 21.43
CA PHE A 448 -6.43 -23.56 20.70
C PHE A 448 -6.13 -22.08 20.92
N SER A 449 -6.84 -21.21 20.22
CA SER A 449 -6.68 -19.77 20.38
C SER A 449 -8.03 -19.07 20.42
N PHE A 450 -8.03 -17.84 20.93
CA PHE A 450 -9.15 -16.92 20.85
C PHE A 450 -8.75 -15.64 20.12
N VAL A 451 -9.69 -15.11 19.38
CA VAL A 451 -9.55 -13.82 18.72
C VAL A 451 -10.78 -12.99 19.03
N GLU A 452 -10.60 -11.73 19.37
CA GLU A 452 -11.69 -10.79 19.57
C GLU A 452 -11.70 -9.78 18.41
N VAL A 453 -12.84 -9.72 17.73
CA VAL A 453 -13.05 -8.84 16.58
C VAL A 453 -14.34 -8.05 16.75
N ASP A 454 -14.51 -7.03 15.92
CA ASP A 454 -15.76 -6.26 15.87
C ASP A 454 -16.95 -7.17 15.55
N PRO A 455 -18.13 -6.92 16.16
CA PRO A 455 -19.31 -7.78 16.01
C PRO A 455 -19.77 -7.94 14.54
N ASP A 456 -19.70 -6.88 13.76
CA ASP A 456 -20.06 -6.83 12.35
C ASP A 456 -19.08 -7.59 11.44
N GLN A 457 -17.84 -7.83 11.91
CA GLN A 457 -16.81 -8.58 11.21
C GLN A 457 -16.74 -10.07 11.61
N ALA A 458 -17.42 -10.47 12.68
CA ALA A 458 -17.27 -11.81 13.28
C ALA A 458 -17.73 -12.94 12.35
N GLU A 459 -18.94 -12.86 11.80
CA GLU A 459 -19.49 -13.89 10.89
C GLU A 459 -18.66 -13.98 9.61
N ARG A 460 -18.29 -12.84 9.05
CA ARG A 460 -17.44 -12.74 7.87
C ARG A 460 -16.05 -13.33 8.11
N THR A 461 -15.47 -13.09 9.28
CA THR A 461 -14.17 -13.67 9.66
C THR A 461 -14.23 -15.19 9.70
N VAL A 462 -15.29 -15.75 10.27
CA VAL A 462 -15.50 -17.20 10.32
C VAL A 462 -15.67 -17.74 8.89
N GLU A 463 -16.51 -17.15 8.06
CA GLU A 463 -16.73 -17.59 6.67
C GLU A 463 -15.44 -17.61 5.85
N TYR A 464 -14.56 -16.63 6.06
CA TYR A 464 -13.34 -16.48 5.25
C TYR A 464 -12.18 -17.37 5.73
N LEU A 465 -12.09 -17.63 7.02
CA LEU A 465 -10.96 -18.35 7.60
C LEU A 465 -11.26 -19.80 7.97
N ASP A 466 -12.53 -20.20 8.17
CA ASP A 466 -12.86 -21.57 8.53
C ASP A 466 -12.46 -22.54 7.41
N GLY A 467 -11.83 -23.65 7.79
CA GLY A 467 -11.32 -24.65 6.86
C GLY A 467 -10.09 -24.22 6.04
N THR A 468 -9.54 -23.03 6.25
CA THR A 468 -8.32 -22.58 5.58
C THR A 468 -7.07 -23.17 6.25
N LYS A 469 -5.90 -23.03 5.59
CA LYS A 469 -4.64 -23.55 6.15
C LYS A 469 -3.76 -22.40 6.62
N LEU A 470 -3.39 -22.42 7.89
CA LEU A 470 -2.41 -21.56 8.51
C LEU A 470 -1.16 -22.38 8.87
N LYS A 471 0.03 -21.95 8.40
CA LYS A 471 1.29 -22.74 8.49
C LYS A 471 1.13 -24.21 8.05
N GLY A 472 0.36 -24.43 6.98
CA GLY A 472 0.12 -25.77 6.42
C GLY A 472 -0.88 -26.63 7.16
N LYS A 473 -1.47 -26.15 8.27
CA LYS A 473 -2.48 -26.87 9.09
C LYS A 473 -3.84 -26.23 8.92
N GLU A 474 -4.86 -27.06 8.72
CA GLU A 474 -6.25 -26.59 8.64
C GLU A 474 -6.68 -25.99 9.98
N ILE A 475 -7.16 -24.75 9.95
CA ILE A 475 -7.78 -24.08 11.08
C ILE A 475 -9.30 -24.13 10.94
N ARG A 476 -10.00 -24.18 12.07
CA ARG A 476 -11.44 -24.01 12.16
C ARG A 476 -11.77 -22.89 13.10
N LEU A 477 -12.65 -22.01 12.65
CA LEU A 477 -13.12 -20.88 13.41
C LEU A 477 -14.62 -21.03 13.68
N GLU A 478 -15.01 -20.66 14.89
CA GLU A 478 -16.42 -20.54 15.26
C GLU A 478 -16.60 -19.40 16.27
N ILE A 479 -17.79 -18.79 16.29
CA ILE A 479 -18.12 -17.78 17.28
C ILE A 479 -18.18 -18.47 18.63
N ALA A 480 -17.35 -18.06 19.59
CA ALA A 480 -17.32 -18.65 20.91
C ALA A 480 -18.65 -18.37 21.63
N LYS A 481 -19.31 -19.41 22.07
CA LYS A 481 -20.49 -19.27 22.95
C LYS A 481 -20.03 -18.71 24.28
N SER A 482 -20.62 -17.59 24.69
CA SER A 482 -20.44 -16.96 26.00
C SER A 482 -20.84 -17.86 27.15
#